data_0b82621f9c41e2944862164d0f519580
#
_entry.id   0b82621f9c41e2944862164d0f519580
#
_cell.length_a   1.000
_cell.length_b   1.000
_cell.length_c   1.000
_cell.angle_alpha   90.00
_cell.angle_beta   90.00
_cell.angle_gamma   90.00
#
_symmetry.space_group_name_H-M   'P 1'
#
loop_
_entity.id
_entity.type
_entity.pdbx_description
1 polymer ?
#
loop_
_entity_poly.entity_id
_entity_poly.type
_entity_poly.pdbx_seq_one_letter_code
_entity_poly.pdbx_strand_id
1 'polypeptide(L)'
;MSAVAEFIGILRGQTPFSRKRGLTPFVFNPWSDFDERDAQPRGEMPARRCENMAAYIEARRETARVLLLGEAPSHRGCRFTGISFCSETELVTKPHLVARSGLHLTSAEAKVKPQRERSAAVIWGEIERAGKPFEVVLWNAFPWHPHSADGVKTNRKPRPAEVMQGKAAFEAMLRCFARKLPVFAIGKVAEDALERWGGFECAGYIRHPAQGGETLFREQFRRLVVPRL
;
A
#
# COMPACT_ATOMS: atom_id res chain seq x y z
N MET A 1 -8.22 -22.42 -3.44
CA MET A 1 -7.25 -21.40 -2.99
C MET A 1 -8.05 -20.26 -2.38
N SER A 2 -7.65 -19.67 -1.24
CA SER A 2 -8.37 -18.52 -0.69
C SER A 2 -8.16 -17.26 -1.55
N ALA A 3 -9.11 -16.30 -1.51
CA ALA A 3 -8.97 -15.03 -2.22
C ALA A 3 -7.67 -14.29 -1.85
N VAL A 4 -7.28 -14.36 -0.58
CA VAL A 4 -6.01 -13.76 -0.10
C VAL A 4 -4.79 -14.46 -0.72
N ALA A 5 -4.79 -15.78 -0.83
CA ALA A 5 -3.70 -16.52 -1.45
C ALA A 5 -3.59 -16.23 -2.96
N GLU A 6 -4.72 -16.11 -3.67
CA GLU A 6 -4.76 -15.69 -5.07
C GLU A 6 -4.17 -14.27 -5.22
N PHE A 7 -4.62 -13.33 -4.39
CA PHE A 7 -4.15 -11.95 -4.38
C PHE A 7 -2.63 -11.86 -4.16
N ILE A 8 -2.11 -12.56 -3.15
CA ILE A 8 -0.66 -12.62 -2.87
C ILE A 8 0.09 -13.24 -4.07
N GLY A 9 -0.46 -14.26 -4.70
CA GLY A 9 0.10 -14.87 -5.91
C GLY A 9 0.25 -13.86 -7.06
N ILE A 10 -0.77 -13.01 -7.26
CA ILE A 10 -0.74 -11.93 -8.26
C ILE A 10 0.36 -10.90 -7.91
N LEU A 11 0.47 -10.48 -6.67
CA LEU A 11 1.50 -9.52 -6.23
C LEU A 11 2.92 -10.04 -6.49
N ARG A 12 3.16 -11.32 -6.21
CA ARG A 12 4.46 -11.97 -6.42
C ARG A 12 4.78 -12.21 -7.89
N GLY A 13 3.79 -12.69 -8.64
CA GLY A 13 3.96 -13.16 -10.04
C GLY A 13 4.01 -12.05 -11.07
N GLN A 14 3.37 -10.93 -10.81
CA GLN A 14 3.43 -9.77 -11.68
C GLN A 14 4.65 -8.94 -11.34
N THR A 15 5.83 -9.37 -11.83
CA THR A 15 6.88 -8.40 -12.14
C THR A 15 6.35 -7.57 -13.31
N PRO A 16 5.96 -6.29 -13.09
CA PRO A 16 5.25 -5.50 -14.10
C PRO A 16 6.03 -5.35 -15.39
N PHE A 17 7.33 -5.67 -15.39
CA PHE A 17 8.21 -5.45 -16.53
C PHE A 17 9.23 -6.57 -16.64
N SER A 18 8.82 -7.67 -17.25
CA SER A 18 9.78 -8.56 -17.88
C SER A 18 10.61 -7.69 -18.86
N ARG A 19 11.92 -7.82 -18.80
CA ARG A 19 12.92 -7.11 -19.64
C ARG A 19 12.64 -7.12 -21.15
N LYS A 20 11.62 -7.87 -21.60
CA LYS A 20 11.26 -8.10 -23.01
C LYS A 20 10.44 -6.98 -23.67
N ARG A 21 9.98 -5.93 -22.98
CA ARG A 21 9.06 -4.93 -23.58
C ARG A 21 9.48 -3.47 -23.48
N GLY A 22 10.75 -3.14 -23.28
CA GLY A 22 11.24 -1.75 -23.35
C GLY A 22 10.66 -0.78 -22.28
N LEU A 23 9.93 -1.31 -21.31
CA LEU A 23 9.44 -0.58 -20.17
C LEU A 23 10.53 -0.57 -19.08
N THR A 24 10.72 0.52 -18.41
CA THR A 24 11.87 0.78 -17.53
C THR A 24 12.02 -0.27 -16.43
N PRO A 25 13.24 -0.81 -16.21
CA PRO A 25 13.53 -1.83 -15.20
C PRO A 25 13.52 -1.28 -13.76
N PHE A 26 13.10 -0.04 -13.54
CA PHE A 26 13.22 0.68 -12.27
C PHE A 26 11.95 0.55 -11.43
N VAL A 27 11.61 -0.70 -11.10
CA VAL A 27 10.51 -1.05 -10.21
C VAL A 27 10.98 -2.15 -9.26
N PHE A 28 10.79 -1.96 -7.97
CA PHE A 28 11.03 -2.95 -6.94
C PHE A 28 9.69 -3.59 -6.52
N ASN A 29 9.63 -4.91 -6.55
CA ASN A 29 8.48 -5.67 -6.07
C ASN A 29 8.68 -6.12 -4.63
N PRO A 30 8.00 -5.51 -3.64
CA PRO A 30 8.18 -5.87 -2.23
C PRO A 30 7.97 -7.35 -1.92
N TRP A 31 7.16 -8.04 -2.71
CA TRP A 31 6.72 -9.41 -2.46
C TRP A 31 7.52 -10.48 -3.21
N SER A 32 8.47 -10.07 -4.08
CA SER A 32 9.38 -10.99 -4.79
C SER A 32 10.85 -10.59 -4.69
N ASP A 33 11.14 -9.29 -4.58
CA ASP A 33 12.50 -8.80 -4.60
C ASP A 33 13.06 -8.62 -3.18
N PHE A 34 14.34 -8.79 -3.01
CA PHE A 34 15.04 -8.49 -1.76
C PHE A 34 15.98 -7.30 -1.93
N ASP A 35 16.25 -6.61 -0.83
CA ASP A 35 17.05 -5.38 -0.76
C ASP A 35 18.34 -5.61 0.05
N GLU A 36 19.35 -4.80 -0.19
CA GLU A 36 20.61 -4.85 0.59
C GLU A 36 20.41 -4.58 2.08
N ARG A 37 19.33 -3.86 2.44
CA ARG A 37 18.93 -3.52 3.82
C ARG A 37 18.06 -4.59 4.48
N ASP A 38 17.61 -5.59 3.73
CA ASP A 38 16.82 -6.68 4.29
C ASP A 38 17.63 -7.45 5.34
N ALA A 39 16.95 -7.88 6.40
CA ALA A 39 17.53 -8.74 7.43
C ALA A 39 17.98 -10.09 6.84
N GLN A 40 18.94 -10.71 7.48
CA GLN A 40 19.38 -12.04 7.07
C GLN A 40 18.42 -13.13 7.60
N PRO A 41 18.17 -14.17 6.83
CA PRO A 41 18.56 -14.37 5.43
C PRO A 41 17.66 -13.54 4.49
N ARG A 42 18.27 -12.72 3.64
CA ARG A 42 17.55 -11.75 2.77
C ARG A 42 16.49 -12.42 1.88
N GLY A 43 16.74 -13.62 1.39
CA GLY A 43 15.81 -14.36 0.53
C GLY A 43 14.46 -14.69 1.17
N GLU A 44 14.33 -14.65 2.49
CA GLU A 44 13.07 -14.86 3.21
C GLU A 44 12.21 -13.58 3.32
N MET A 45 12.81 -12.40 3.17
CA MET A 45 12.11 -11.14 3.45
C MET A 45 10.93 -10.86 2.51
N PRO A 46 10.97 -11.20 1.22
CA PRO A 46 9.77 -11.13 0.37
C PRO A 46 8.61 -11.99 0.90
N ALA A 47 8.88 -13.20 1.42
CA ALA A 47 7.84 -14.03 2.04
C ALA A 47 7.27 -13.38 3.30
N ARG A 48 8.11 -12.79 4.15
CA ARG A 48 7.67 -12.05 5.34
C ARG A 48 6.78 -10.86 4.97
N ARG A 49 7.08 -10.14 3.89
CA ARG A 49 6.23 -9.06 3.37
C ARG A 49 4.90 -9.57 2.81
N CYS A 50 4.86 -10.77 2.24
CA CYS A 50 3.62 -11.44 1.88
C CYS A 50 2.79 -11.81 3.12
N GLU A 51 3.41 -12.32 4.17
CA GLU A 51 2.75 -12.63 5.44
C GLU A 51 2.18 -11.37 6.08
N ASN A 52 2.91 -10.26 6.08
CA ASN A 52 2.41 -8.97 6.53
C ASN A 52 1.16 -8.52 5.77
N MET A 53 1.17 -8.60 4.43
CA MET A 53 0.03 -8.23 3.61
C MET A 53 -1.16 -9.15 3.86
N ALA A 54 -0.94 -10.46 4.00
CA ALA A 54 -1.99 -11.41 4.32
C ALA A 54 -2.62 -11.09 5.68
N ALA A 55 -1.80 -10.87 6.72
CA ALA A 55 -2.26 -10.51 8.07
C ALA A 55 -3.06 -9.18 8.06
N TYR A 56 -2.60 -8.19 7.27
CA TYR A 56 -3.28 -6.91 7.09
C TYR A 56 -4.68 -7.06 6.47
N ILE A 57 -4.80 -7.86 5.42
CA ILE A 57 -6.08 -8.12 4.73
C ILE A 57 -7.02 -8.94 5.62
N GLU A 58 -6.53 -10.02 6.25
CA GLU A 58 -7.35 -10.87 7.12
C GLU A 58 -7.93 -10.08 8.31
N ALA A 59 -7.18 -9.13 8.88
CA ALA A 59 -7.68 -8.28 9.96
C ALA A 59 -8.88 -7.41 9.55
N ARG A 60 -9.06 -7.15 8.22
CA ARG A 60 -10.07 -6.25 7.64
C ARG A 60 -11.18 -6.96 6.87
N ARG A 61 -10.99 -8.24 6.58
CA ARG A 61 -11.83 -9.02 5.67
C ARG A 61 -13.33 -8.82 5.89
N GLU A 62 -13.78 -8.91 7.15
CA GLU A 62 -15.18 -8.83 7.53
C GLU A 62 -15.61 -7.40 7.93
N THR A 63 -14.65 -6.59 8.40
CA THR A 63 -14.95 -5.30 9.02
C THR A 63 -14.75 -4.10 8.10
N ALA A 64 -13.99 -4.24 7.01
CA ALA A 64 -13.71 -3.14 6.10
C ALA A 64 -14.99 -2.44 5.61
N ARG A 65 -14.97 -1.10 5.62
CA ARG A 65 -16.08 -0.24 5.16
C ARG A 65 -15.67 0.71 4.05
N VAL A 66 -14.41 1.13 4.02
CA VAL A 66 -13.89 2.07 3.03
C VAL A 66 -12.51 1.64 2.54
N LEU A 67 -12.18 2.02 1.30
CA LEU A 67 -10.85 1.85 0.73
C LEU A 67 -10.29 3.22 0.34
N LEU A 68 -9.06 3.48 0.76
CA LEU A 68 -8.29 4.66 0.36
C LEU A 68 -7.23 4.21 -0.65
N LEU A 69 -7.35 4.68 -1.89
CA LEU A 69 -6.45 4.38 -2.98
C LEU A 69 -5.45 5.51 -3.15
N GLY A 70 -4.17 5.23 -3.03
CA GLY A 70 -3.08 6.17 -3.30
C GLY A 70 -2.37 5.90 -4.62
N GLU A 71 -1.23 6.57 -4.81
CA GLU A 71 -0.45 6.51 -6.05
C GLU A 71 0.40 5.24 -6.15
N ALA A 72 1.45 5.17 -5.36
CA ALA A 72 2.46 4.11 -5.38
C ALA A 72 3.25 4.07 -4.06
N PRO A 73 3.89 2.94 -3.72
CA PRO A 73 4.76 2.84 -2.56
C PRO A 73 5.96 3.78 -2.62
N SER A 74 6.31 4.37 -1.48
CA SER A 74 7.56 5.09 -1.32
C SER A 74 8.73 4.14 -0.97
N HIS A 75 9.96 4.63 -1.13
CA HIS A 75 11.17 3.89 -0.76
C HIS A 75 11.32 3.64 0.76
N ARG A 76 10.53 4.29 1.62
CA ARG A 76 10.57 4.17 3.09
C ARG A 76 9.37 3.43 3.69
N GLY A 77 8.36 3.11 2.90
CA GLY A 77 7.12 2.50 3.37
C GLY A 77 6.98 1.04 2.97
N CYS A 78 5.97 0.77 2.15
CA CYS A 78 5.57 -0.56 1.68
C CYS A 78 6.73 -1.43 1.15
N ARG A 79 7.81 -0.83 0.64
CA ARG A 79 9.00 -1.56 0.21
C ARG A 79 9.54 -2.50 1.28
N PHE A 80 9.50 -2.08 2.56
CA PHE A 80 9.95 -2.88 3.70
C PHE A 80 8.85 -3.63 4.41
N THR A 81 7.63 -3.10 4.41
CA THR A 81 6.53 -3.72 5.17
C THR A 81 5.67 -4.66 4.34
N GLY A 82 5.64 -4.47 3.02
CA GLY A 82 4.68 -5.12 2.12
C GLY A 82 3.26 -4.55 2.22
N ILE A 83 3.02 -3.53 3.05
CA ILE A 83 1.69 -2.93 3.29
C ILE A 83 1.68 -1.48 2.78
N SER A 84 0.67 -1.14 1.97
CA SER A 84 0.52 0.21 1.42
C SER A 84 0.34 1.26 2.52
N PHE A 85 1.00 2.42 2.36
CA PHE A 85 1.01 3.50 3.35
C PHE A 85 1.41 3.06 4.77
N CYS A 86 2.27 2.07 4.88
CA CYS A 86 2.75 1.57 6.15
C CYS A 86 4.27 1.46 6.11
N SER A 87 4.96 2.16 7.01
CA SER A 87 6.39 2.04 7.21
C SER A 87 6.72 1.16 8.42
N GLU A 88 7.99 0.84 8.62
CA GLU A 88 8.40 0.04 9.77
C GLU A 88 8.07 0.73 11.10
N THR A 89 8.02 2.08 11.12
CA THR A 89 7.60 2.82 12.31
C THR A 89 6.20 2.41 12.77
N GLU A 90 5.24 2.25 11.86
CA GLU A 90 3.90 1.80 12.21
C GLU A 90 3.89 0.36 12.73
N LEU A 91 4.72 -0.53 12.15
CA LEU A 91 4.84 -1.92 12.64
C LEU A 91 5.46 -2.00 14.04
N VAL A 92 6.36 -1.09 14.38
CA VAL A 92 7.03 -1.04 15.71
C VAL A 92 6.13 -0.36 16.75
N THR A 93 5.54 0.79 16.41
CA THR A 93 4.86 1.65 17.39
C THR A 93 3.36 1.43 17.49
N LYS A 94 2.72 0.95 16.41
CA LYS A 94 1.27 0.80 16.28
C LYS A 94 0.84 -0.51 15.63
N PRO A 95 1.49 -1.65 15.94
CA PRO A 95 1.17 -2.93 15.27
C PRO A 95 -0.30 -3.32 15.41
N HIS A 96 -0.94 -2.99 16.53
CA HIS A 96 -2.34 -3.26 16.84
C HIS A 96 -3.34 -2.53 15.93
N LEU A 97 -2.92 -1.45 15.26
CA LEU A 97 -3.74 -0.76 14.25
C LEU A 97 -3.58 -1.41 12.87
N VAL A 98 -2.42 -2.03 12.61
CA VAL A 98 -2.06 -2.59 11.31
C VAL A 98 -2.67 -3.97 11.11
N ALA A 99 -2.47 -4.88 12.07
CA ALA A 99 -3.05 -6.22 12.04
C ALA A 99 -3.24 -6.75 13.48
N ARG A 100 -3.97 -7.86 13.61
CA ARG A 100 -4.21 -8.50 14.92
C ARG A 100 -2.99 -9.28 15.40
N SER A 101 -2.21 -9.84 14.48
CA SER A 101 -0.98 -10.61 14.70
C SER A 101 -0.26 -10.87 13.39
N GLY A 102 0.87 -11.57 13.40
CA GLY A 102 1.55 -12.05 12.19
C GLY A 102 2.33 -10.97 11.42
N LEU A 103 2.73 -9.88 12.07
CA LEU A 103 3.55 -8.84 11.47
C LEU A 103 5.03 -9.10 11.68
N HIS A 104 5.84 -8.87 10.64
CA HIS A 104 7.27 -9.07 10.60
C HIS A 104 8.01 -7.78 10.21
N LEU A 105 9.08 -7.49 10.92
CA LEU A 105 10.06 -6.48 10.52
C LEU A 105 11.03 -7.12 9.54
N THR A 106 11.28 -6.49 8.41
CA THR A 106 12.09 -7.09 7.34
C THR A 106 13.44 -6.41 7.10
N SER A 107 13.65 -5.17 7.54
CA SER A 107 15.00 -4.59 7.44
C SER A 107 15.87 -4.94 8.65
N ALA A 108 17.18 -5.02 8.43
CA ALA A 108 18.15 -5.36 9.46
C ALA A 108 18.15 -4.37 10.64
N GLU A 109 17.86 -3.10 10.37
CA GLU A 109 17.89 -2.02 11.36
C GLU A 109 16.49 -1.70 11.95
N ALA A 110 15.43 -2.39 11.54
CA ALA A 110 14.04 -2.03 11.86
C ALA A 110 13.77 -1.85 13.36
N LYS A 111 14.40 -2.63 14.22
CA LYS A 111 14.24 -2.51 15.68
C LYS A 111 14.94 -1.30 16.31
N VAL A 112 16.03 -0.84 15.70
CA VAL A 112 16.88 0.24 16.25
C VAL A 112 16.56 1.56 15.56
N LYS A 113 16.39 1.53 14.23
CA LYS A 113 16.15 2.71 13.38
C LYS A 113 15.11 2.39 12.31
N PRO A 114 13.83 2.20 12.69
CA PRO A 114 12.78 1.87 11.74
C PRO A 114 12.64 2.95 10.66
N GLN A 115 12.39 2.52 9.44
CA GLN A 115 12.08 3.45 8.34
C GLN A 115 10.78 4.18 8.66
N ARG A 116 10.75 5.48 8.36
CA ARG A 116 9.59 6.35 8.60
C ARG A 116 9.11 6.98 7.30
N GLU A 117 7.84 6.84 7.01
CA GLU A 117 7.16 7.51 5.91
C GLU A 117 6.20 8.57 6.45
N ARG A 118 6.41 9.85 6.05
CA ARG A 118 5.58 10.96 6.56
C ARG A 118 4.10 10.80 6.22
N SER A 119 3.80 10.36 4.99
CA SER A 119 2.40 10.14 4.57
C SER A 119 1.74 9.04 5.38
N ALA A 120 2.43 7.95 5.67
CA ALA A 120 1.95 6.88 6.54
C ALA A 120 1.61 7.41 7.93
N ALA A 121 2.52 8.15 8.56
CA ALA A 121 2.29 8.71 9.90
C ALA A 121 1.05 9.61 9.97
N VAL A 122 0.79 10.42 8.94
CA VAL A 122 -0.41 11.28 8.85
C VAL A 122 -1.68 10.44 8.72
N ILE A 123 -1.69 9.47 7.81
CA ILE A 123 -2.85 8.62 7.52
C ILE A 123 -3.19 7.76 8.73
N TRP A 124 -2.22 7.05 9.31
CA TRP A 124 -2.43 6.22 10.50
C TRP A 124 -2.82 7.06 11.73
N GLY A 125 -2.37 8.31 11.83
CA GLY A 125 -2.82 9.22 12.87
C GLY A 125 -4.32 9.57 12.79
N GLU A 126 -4.88 9.72 11.59
CA GLU A 126 -6.32 9.95 11.42
C GLU A 126 -7.13 8.65 11.62
N ILE A 127 -6.61 7.49 11.16
CA ILE A 127 -7.23 6.19 11.40
C ILE A 127 -7.30 5.86 12.89
N GLU A 128 -6.21 6.10 13.64
CA GLU A 128 -6.16 5.93 15.09
C GLU A 128 -7.18 6.82 15.80
N ARG A 129 -7.24 8.11 15.42
CA ARG A 129 -8.21 9.06 15.97
C ARG A 129 -9.65 8.64 15.69
N ALA A 130 -9.94 8.05 14.55
CA ALA A 130 -11.26 7.52 14.23
C ALA A 130 -11.63 6.28 15.05
N GLY A 131 -10.68 5.61 15.70
CA GLY A 131 -10.89 4.46 16.57
C GLY A 131 -11.32 3.17 15.86
N LYS A 132 -11.27 3.13 14.53
CA LYS A 132 -11.79 2.02 13.72
C LYS A 132 -10.76 1.53 12.67
N PRO A 133 -9.57 1.07 13.12
CA PRO A 133 -8.45 0.80 12.21
C PRO A 133 -8.72 -0.33 11.20
N PHE A 134 -9.58 -1.27 11.54
CA PHE A 134 -9.90 -2.40 10.67
C PHE A 134 -11.07 -2.13 9.71
N GLU A 135 -11.72 -0.97 9.81
CA GLU A 135 -12.74 -0.55 8.85
C GLU A 135 -12.13 0.18 7.62
N VAL A 136 -10.86 0.58 7.69
CA VAL A 136 -10.15 1.31 6.63
C VAL A 136 -9.14 0.40 5.93
N VAL A 137 -9.25 0.28 4.60
CA VAL A 137 -8.27 -0.40 3.74
C VAL A 137 -7.43 0.65 3.03
N LEU A 138 -6.11 0.47 3.04
CA LEU A 138 -5.14 1.31 2.32
C LEU A 138 -4.56 0.52 1.15
N TRP A 139 -4.55 1.11 -0.03
CA TRP A 139 -3.98 0.50 -1.24
C TRP A 139 -3.34 1.55 -2.15
N ASN A 140 -2.57 1.10 -3.15
CA ASN A 140 -1.97 1.95 -4.18
C ASN A 140 -2.42 1.53 -5.58
N ALA A 141 -2.66 2.51 -6.45
CA ALA A 141 -3.00 2.28 -7.85
C ALA A 141 -1.90 1.52 -8.60
N PHE A 142 -0.64 1.81 -8.29
CA PHE A 142 0.51 1.02 -8.71
C PHE A 142 1.15 0.40 -7.45
N PRO A 143 0.94 -0.90 -7.16
CA PRO A 143 1.31 -1.46 -5.86
C PRO A 143 2.80 -1.72 -5.68
N TRP A 144 3.60 -1.72 -6.74
CA TRP A 144 5.05 -1.90 -6.70
C TRP A 144 5.78 -0.56 -6.55
N HIS A 145 7.01 -0.56 -6.01
CA HIS A 145 7.75 0.68 -5.78
C HIS A 145 8.47 1.17 -7.06
N PRO A 146 8.02 2.27 -7.69
CA PRO A 146 8.69 2.87 -8.84
C PRO A 146 9.84 3.76 -8.35
N HIS A 147 11.05 3.55 -8.89
CA HIS A 147 12.24 4.33 -8.55
C HIS A 147 12.95 4.89 -9.80
N SER A 148 13.87 5.84 -9.63
CA SER A 148 14.70 6.36 -10.73
C SER A 148 15.87 5.40 -11.03
N ALA A 149 16.65 5.76 -12.04
CA ALA A 149 17.91 5.07 -12.37
C ALA A 149 18.95 5.12 -11.24
N ASP A 150 18.83 6.12 -10.33
CA ASP A 150 19.73 6.29 -9.20
C ASP A 150 19.49 5.27 -8.08
N GLY A 151 18.54 4.36 -8.26
CA GLY A 151 18.32 3.20 -7.42
C GLY A 151 17.07 3.25 -6.54
N VAL A 152 16.86 2.14 -5.82
CA VAL A 152 15.63 1.86 -5.03
C VAL A 152 15.39 2.82 -3.86
N LYS A 153 16.36 3.66 -3.51
CA LYS A 153 16.24 4.68 -2.46
C LYS A 153 15.60 5.99 -2.95
N THR A 154 15.17 6.03 -4.21
CA THR A 154 14.50 7.18 -4.83
C THR A 154 13.02 6.90 -5.05
N ASN A 155 12.25 7.94 -5.28
CA ASN A 155 10.85 7.84 -5.68
C ASN A 155 10.67 8.48 -7.06
N ARG A 156 9.81 7.91 -7.88
CA ARG A 156 9.26 8.56 -9.05
C ARG A 156 7.76 8.32 -9.14
N LYS A 157 7.08 9.18 -9.88
CA LYS A 157 5.68 8.96 -10.24
C LYS A 157 5.57 7.73 -11.16
N PRO A 158 4.61 6.82 -10.96
CA PRO A 158 4.36 5.74 -11.89
C PRO A 158 3.85 6.32 -13.23
N ARG A 159 4.25 5.69 -14.33
CA ARG A 159 3.76 6.05 -15.67
C ARG A 159 2.33 5.57 -15.86
N PRO A 160 1.54 6.18 -16.76
CA PRO A 160 0.17 5.74 -17.02
C PRO A 160 0.04 4.25 -17.36
N ALA A 161 0.97 3.71 -18.16
CA ALA A 161 1.01 2.28 -18.50
C ALA A 161 1.32 1.38 -17.29
N GLU A 162 2.10 1.86 -16.32
CA GLU A 162 2.38 1.16 -15.06
C GLU A 162 1.12 1.14 -14.18
N VAL A 163 0.42 2.27 -14.07
CA VAL A 163 -0.86 2.35 -13.33
C VAL A 163 -1.89 1.39 -13.89
N MET A 164 -1.98 1.25 -15.22
CA MET A 164 -2.89 0.27 -15.86
C MET A 164 -2.61 -1.18 -15.42
N GLN A 165 -1.37 -1.54 -15.14
CA GLN A 165 -1.02 -2.88 -14.66
C GLN A 165 -1.47 -3.14 -13.21
N GLY A 166 -1.65 -2.09 -12.42
CA GLY A 166 -2.15 -2.20 -11.05
C GLY A 166 -3.62 -2.67 -10.97
N LYS A 167 -4.40 -2.55 -12.06
CA LYS A 167 -5.82 -2.90 -12.08
C LYS A 167 -6.08 -4.33 -11.62
N ALA A 168 -5.35 -5.32 -12.16
CA ALA A 168 -5.57 -6.72 -11.82
C ALA A 168 -5.31 -7.02 -10.33
N ALA A 169 -4.25 -6.41 -9.74
CA ALA A 169 -3.96 -6.52 -8.32
C ALA A 169 -5.05 -5.83 -7.46
N PHE A 170 -5.55 -4.68 -7.91
CA PHE A 170 -6.65 -3.98 -7.23
C PHE A 170 -7.95 -4.80 -7.23
N GLU A 171 -8.33 -5.36 -8.36
CA GLU A 171 -9.51 -6.24 -8.47
C GLU A 171 -9.38 -7.49 -7.59
N ALA A 172 -8.19 -8.12 -7.58
CA ALA A 172 -7.94 -9.28 -6.74
C ALA A 172 -8.01 -8.92 -5.24
N MET A 173 -7.49 -7.78 -4.85
CA MET A 173 -7.56 -7.29 -3.48
C MET A 173 -9.01 -7.01 -3.06
N LEU A 174 -9.85 -6.41 -3.92
CA LEU A 174 -11.27 -6.17 -3.61
C LEU A 174 -12.03 -7.48 -3.35
N ARG A 175 -11.69 -8.58 -4.03
CA ARG A 175 -12.29 -9.90 -3.79
C ARG A 175 -11.97 -10.51 -2.43
N CYS A 176 -10.98 -9.95 -1.71
CA CYS A 176 -10.65 -10.40 -0.36
C CYS A 176 -11.65 -9.95 0.71
N PHE A 177 -12.52 -8.98 0.42
CA PHE A 177 -13.45 -8.40 1.39
C PHE A 177 -14.87 -8.93 1.22
N ALA A 178 -15.58 -9.09 2.34
CA ALA A 178 -16.94 -9.62 2.38
C ALA A 178 -17.99 -8.72 1.70
N ARG A 179 -17.66 -7.45 1.44
CA ARG A 179 -18.56 -6.46 0.84
C ARG A 179 -17.87 -5.56 -0.17
N LYS A 180 -18.65 -4.92 -1.04
CA LYS A 180 -18.17 -3.86 -1.92
C LYS A 180 -17.78 -2.64 -1.07
N LEU A 181 -16.57 -2.12 -1.28
CA LEU A 181 -16.06 -0.96 -0.57
C LEU A 181 -16.17 0.31 -1.41
N PRO A 182 -16.70 1.44 -0.89
CA PRO A 182 -16.52 2.73 -1.52
C PRO A 182 -15.03 3.10 -1.55
N VAL A 183 -14.56 3.56 -2.71
CA VAL A 183 -13.15 3.87 -2.96
C VAL A 183 -12.94 5.38 -2.97
N PHE A 184 -12.09 5.87 -2.08
CA PHE A 184 -11.65 7.27 -2.05
C PHE A 184 -10.27 7.40 -2.64
N ALA A 185 -10.08 8.33 -3.57
CA ALA A 185 -8.79 8.60 -4.19
C ALA A 185 -7.95 9.55 -3.34
N ILE A 186 -6.74 9.14 -2.95
CA ILE A 186 -5.73 10.01 -2.32
C ILE A 186 -4.81 10.54 -3.41
N GLY A 187 -5.06 11.76 -3.85
CA GLY A 187 -4.27 12.45 -4.89
C GLY A 187 -4.70 12.09 -6.31
N LYS A 188 -4.25 12.92 -7.27
CA LYS A 188 -4.74 12.90 -8.66
C LYS A 188 -4.44 11.59 -9.40
N VAL A 189 -3.28 10.97 -9.14
CA VAL A 189 -2.92 9.69 -9.81
C VAL A 189 -3.91 8.58 -9.50
N ALA A 190 -4.37 8.50 -8.25
CA ALA A 190 -5.35 7.51 -7.83
C ALA A 190 -6.74 7.77 -8.45
N GLU A 191 -7.15 9.04 -8.52
CA GLU A 191 -8.40 9.45 -9.18
C GLU A 191 -8.36 9.11 -10.66
N ASP A 192 -7.29 9.50 -11.38
CA ASP A 192 -7.07 9.17 -12.79
C ASP A 192 -7.00 7.66 -13.05
N ALA A 193 -6.49 6.89 -12.08
CA ALA A 193 -6.44 5.44 -12.17
C ALA A 193 -7.85 4.82 -12.18
N LEU A 194 -8.73 5.23 -11.26
CA LEU A 194 -10.11 4.74 -11.20
C LEU A 194 -10.88 5.06 -12.48
N GLU A 195 -10.72 6.28 -12.99
CA GLU A 195 -11.32 6.71 -14.26
C GLU A 195 -10.84 5.84 -15.44
N ARG A 196 -9.51 5.69 -15.59
CA ARG A 196 -8.89 4.94 -16.70
C ARG A 196 -9.17 3.43 -16.64
N TRP A 197 -9.25 2.86 -15.45
CA TRP A 197 -9.56 1.44 -15.27
C TRP A 197 -10.99 1.11 -15.69
N GLY A 198 -11.93 2.07 -15.56
CA GLY A 198 -13.35 1.88 -15.83
C GLY A 198 -14.00 0.88 -14.87
N GLY A 199 -15.27 1.06 -14.63
CA GLY A 199 -16.06 0.16 -13.76
C GLY A 199 -15.88 0.40 -12.25
N PHE A 200 -15.10 1.41 -11.86
CA PHE A 200 -14.91 1.83 -10.46
C PHE A 200 -15.40 3.26 -10.26
N GLU A 201 -16.27 3.44 -9.27
CA GLU A 201 -16.75 4.75 -8.86
C GLU A 201 -15.78 5.33 -7.81
N CYS A 202 -15.35 6.57 -8.03
CA CYS A 202 -14.63 7.34 -7.01
C CYS A 202 -15.63 7.95 -6.04
N ALA A 203 -15.70 7.44 -4.81
CA ALA A 203 -16.60 7.93 -3.76
C ALA A 203 -16.20 9.32 -3.22
N GLY A 204 -15.01 9.79 -3.54
CA GLY A 204 -14.52 11.12 -3.21
C GLY A 204 -13.00 11.26 -3.38
N TYR A 205 -12.58 12.50 -3.59
CA TYR A 205 -11.17 12.88 -3.70
C TYR A 205 -10.65 13.43 -2.36
N ILE A 206 -9.47 12.99 -1.97
CA ILE A 206 -8.75 13.45 -0.78
C ILE A 206 -7.36 13.93 -1.22
N ARG A 207 -6.96 15.13 -0.81
CA ARG A 207 -5.64 15.67 -1.08
C ARG A 207 -4.56 14.76 -0.46
N HIS A 208 -3.54 14.40 -1.24
CA HIS A 208 -2.40 13.63 -0.73
C HIS A 208 -1.68 14.40 0.40
N PRO A 209 -1.31 13.77 1.54
CA PRO A 209 -0.74 14.49 2.69
C PRO A 209 0.66 15.05 2.47
N ALA A 210 1.38 14.62 1.41
CA ALA A 210 2.70 15.17 1.09
C ALA A 210 2.60 16.59 0.49
N GLN A 211 3.77 17.26 0.39
CA GLN A 211 3.90 18.57 -0.27
C GLN A 211 2.89 19.61 0.26
N GLY A 212 2.82 19.79 1.56
CA GLY A 212 1.93 20.76 2.21
C GLY A 212 0.46 20.37 2.27
N GLY A 213 0.10 19.16 1.80
CA GLY A 213 -1.29 18.70 1.77
C GLY A 213 -1.84 18.14 3.08
N GLU A 214 -1.07 18.11 4.16
CA GLU A 214 -1.44 17.43 5.42
C GLU A 214 -2.72 17.97 6.04
N THR A 215 -2.88 19.28 6.15
CA THR A 215 -4.07 19.92 6.73
C THR A 215 -5.33 19.57 5.95
N LEU A 216 -5.30 19.74 4.63
CA LEU A 216 -6.44 19.40 3.76
C LEU A 216 -6.74 17.89 3.79
N PHE A 217 -5.71 17.03 3.83
CA PHE A 217 -5.92 15.58 3.99
C PHE A 217 -6.72 15.29 5.24
N ARG A 218 -6.32 15.83 6.41
CA ARG A 218 -6.98 15.60 7.69
C ARG A 218 -8.43 16.09 7.69
N GLU A 219 -8.70 17.29 7.17
CA GLU A 219 -10.03 17.85 7.03
C GLU A 219 -10.93 16.98 6.15
N GLN A 220 -10.43 16.61 4.97
CA GLN A 220 -11.18 15.81 4.00
C GLN A 220 -11.40 14.38 4.50
N PHE A 221 -10.40 13.76 5.15
CA PHE A 221 -10.56 12.45 5.78
C PHE A 221 -11.70 12.46 6.81
N ARG A 222 -11.69 13.44 7.72
CA ARG A 222 -12.73 13.56 8.75
C ARG A 222 -14.12 13.83 8.16
N ARG A 223 -14.19 14.62 7.10
CA ARG A 223 -15.46 14.96 6.45
C ARG A 223 -16.02 13.83 5.59
N LEU A 224 -15.17 13.12 4.85
CA LEU A 224 -15.61 12.19 3.81
C LEU A 224 -15.53 10.72 4.25
N VAL A 225 -14.52 10.36 5.04
CA VAL A 225 -14.23 8.97 5.43
C VAL A 225 -14.88 8.63 6.77
N VAL A 226 -14.66 9.44 7.81
CA VAL A 226 -15.14 9.13 9.17
C VAL A 226 -16.66 8.86 9.24
N PRO A 227 -17.54 9.57 8.51
CA PRO A 227 -18.98 9.27 8.52
C PRO A 227 -19.36 7.93 7.89
N ARG A 228 -18.43 7.27 7.24
CA ARG A 228 -18.61 5.96 6.58
C ARG A 228 -18.12 4.77 7.42
N LEU A 229 -17.45 5.06 8.54
CA LEU A 229 -16.90 4.06 9.47
C LEU A 229 -17.94 3.66 10.60
#